data_2c4aa28fa61c5b177de7078c3f1a55fb
#
_entry.id   2c4aa28fa61c5b177de7078c3f1a55fb
#
_cell.length_a   1.000
_cell.length_b   1.000
_cell.length_c   1.000
_cell.angle_alpha   90.00
_cell.angle_beta   90.00
_cell.angle_gamma   90.00
#
_symmetry.space_group_name_H-M   'P 1'
#
loop_
_entity.id
_entity.type
_entity.pdbx_description
1 polymer ?
#
loop_
_entity_poly.entity_id
_entity_poly.type
_entity_poly.pdbx_seq_one_letter_code
_entity_poly.pdbx_strand_id
1 'polypeptide(L)'
;MSKFVCSVCGYVYEGEAAPKECPICHAPAEKFNKVEETAITWADEHKVGVAEGLDEEVVAGLRENFNGECSEVGMYLAMARVAYREGYPEVGMYYEKAAYEEAEHAAKFAELLGEVVTPSTKKNLEMRYMAENGACEGKMKLAKRAKELGYDAIHDTCLLYTSPSPRDTERS
;
A
#
# COMPACT_ATOMS: atom_id res chain seq x y z
N MET A 1 -40.41 -1.77 1.91
CA MET A 1 -40.76 -1.27 3.27
C MET A 1 -39.78 -0.18 3.60
N SER A 2 -40.23 0.92 4.17
CA SER A 2 -39.32 2.01 4.58
C SER A 2 -38.85 1.79 6.03
N LYS A 3 -37.65 2.27 6.35
CA LYS A 3 -37.15 2.28 7.73
C LYS A 3 -37.38 3.64 8.35
N PHE A 4 -37.82 3.65 9.61
CA PHE A 4 -38.03 4.84 10.40
C PHE A 4 -37.25 4.74 11.70
N VAL A 5 -36.49 5.78 12.04
CA VAL A 5 -35.66 5.82 13.25
C VAL A 5 -36.24 6.82 14.23
N CYS A 6 -36.51 6.38 15.45
CA CYS A 6 -36.91 7.24 16.52
C CYS A 6 -35.77 8.18 16.93
N SER A 7 -35.97 9.49 16.81
CA SER A 7 -34.97 10.51 17.16
C SER A 7 -34.71 10.64 18.66
N VAL A 8 -35.51 10.00 19.50
CA VAL A 8 -35.38 10.05 20.97
C VAL A 8 -34.51 8.89 21.49
N CYS A 9 -34.73 7.65 21.01
CA CYS A 9 -34.06 6.46 21.55
C CYS A 9 -33.31 5.61 20.51
N GLY A 10 -33.34 6.00 19.22
CA GLY A 10 -32.66 5.27 18.16
C GLY A 10 -33.37 3.98 17.69
N TYR A 11 -34.52 3.64 18.23
CA TYR A 11 -35.26 2.46 17.78
C TYR A 11 -35.60 2.52 16.30
N VAL A 12 -35.33 1.43 15.57
CA VAL A 12 -35.61 1.29 14.15
C VAL A 12 -36.89 0.50 13.94
N TYR A 13 -37.83 1.08 13.21
CA TYR A 13 -39.08 0.45 12.81
C TYR A 13 -39.12 0.27 11.29
N GLU A 14 -39.55 -0.90 10.84
CA GLU A 14 -39.73 -1.20 9.40
C GLU A 14 -41.22 -1.29 9.08
N GLY A 15 -41.69 -0.45 8.17
CA GLY A 15 -43.10 -0.39 7.80
C GLY A 15 -43.35 0.52 6.61
N GLU A 16 -44.64 0.68 6.24
CA GLU A 16 -45.05 1.61 5.17
C GLU A 16 -45.11 3.06 5.67
N ALA A 17 -45.36 3.24 6.96
CA ALA A 17 -45.39 4.54 7.65
C ALA A 17 -44.77 4.40 9.05
N ALA A 18 -44.42 5.53 9.68
CA ALA A 18 -43.99 5.55 11.07
C ALA A 18 -45.07 5.00 12.01
N PRO A 19 -44.68 4.27 13.07
CA PRO A 19 -45.66 3.79 14.07
C PRO A 19 -46.27 5.00 14.82
N LYS A 20 -47.48 4.86 15.33
CA LYS A 20 -48.14 5.93 16.08
C LYS A 20 -47.39 6.35 17.34
N GLU A 21 -46.66 5.41 17.93
CA GLU A 21 -45.90 5.58 19.16
C GLU A 21 -44.69 4.62 19.15
N CYS A 22 -43.56 5.07 19.66
CA CYS A 22 -42.37 4.25 19.80
C CYS A 22 -42.59 3.16 20.87
N PRO A 23 -42.38 1.87 20.55
CA PRO A 23 -42.59 0.79 21.52
C PRO A 23 -41.55 0.78 22.64
N ILE A 24 -40.49 1.55 22.54
CA ILE A 24 -39.40 1.59 23.54
C ILE A 24 -39.51 2.82 24.44
N CYS A 25 -39.71 4.02 23.88
CA CYS A 25 -39.65 5.26 24.67
C CYS A 25 -40.96 6.05 24.65
N HIS A 26 -42.02 5.51 24.04
CA HIS A 26 -43.32 6.11 23.92
C HIS A 26 -43.35 7.48 23.22
N ALA A 27 -42.33 7.81 22.46
CA ALA A 27 -42.31 9.02 21.65
C ALA A 27 -43.31 8.94 20.51
N PRO A 28 -44.05 10.04 20.19
CA PRO A 28 -45.07 10.04 19.15
C PRO A 28 -44.45 9.91 17.74
N ALA A 29 -45.32 9.61 16.76
CA ALA A 29 -44.89 9.35 15.35
C ALA A 29 -44.04 10.47 14.73
N GLU A 30 -44.22 11.72 15.12
CA GLU A 30 -43.49 12.89 14.62
C GLU A 30 -42.00 12.85 15.00
N LYS A 31 -41.62 11.99 15.95
CA LYS A 31 -40.23 11.76 16.37
C LYS A 31 -39.52 10.68 15.55
N PHE A 32 -40.21 10.10 14.57
CA PHE A 32 -39.57 9.16 13.65
C PHE A 32 -39.12 9.84 12.37
N ASN A 33 -37.82 9.73 12.08
CA ASN A 33 -37.27 10.16 10.82
C ASN A 33 -37.27 8.98 9.85
N LYS A 34 -37.83 9.18 8.65
CA LYS A 34 -37.69 8.20 7.57
C LYS A 34 -36.22 8.14 7.16
N VAL A 35 -35.66 6.94 7.23
CA VAL A 35 -34.34 6.69 6.63
C VAL A 35 -34.57 6.52 5.13
N GLU A 36 -34.21 7.52 4.36
CA GLU A 36 -34.03 7.30 2.94
C GLU A 36 -32.82 6.40 2.83
N GLU A 37 -32.96 5.23 2.22
CA GLU A 37 -31.83 4.48 1.74
C GLU A 37 -31.20 5.35 0.63
N THR A 38 -30.36 6.27 1.03
CA THR A 38 -29.37 6.79 0.11
C THR A 38 -28.60 5.58 -0.33
N ALA A 39 -28.78 5.17 -1.57
CA ALA A 39 -27.92 4.18 -2.18
C ALA A 39 -26.50 4.61 -1.85
N ILE A 40 -25.81 3.82 -1.03
CA ILE A 40 -24.39 4.07 -0.75
C ILE A 40 -23.73 3.90 -2.11
N THR A 41 -23.49 5.01 -2.77
CA THR A 41 -22.62 5.00 -3.94
C THR A 41 -21.21 4.80 -3.39
N TRP A 42 -20.77 3.56 -3.43
CA TRP A 42 -19.35 3.28 -3.21
C TRP A 42 -18.53 4.12 -4.19
N ALA A 43 -17.40 4.61 -3.72
CA ALA A 43 -16.37 5.12 -4.61
C ALA A 43 -16.11 4.07 -5.71
N ASP A 44 -15.68 4.53 -6.88
CA ASP A 44 -15.42 3.68 -8.03
C ASP A 44 -14.55 2.46 -7.67
N GLU A 45 -14.73 1.37 -8.38
CA GLU A 45 -13.96 0.15 -8.16
C GLU A 45 -12.48 0.43 -8.36
N HIS A 46 -11.67 0.13 -7.32
CA HIS A 46 -10.22 0.31 -7.36
C HIS A 46 -9.60 -0.77 -8.26
N LYS A 47 -9.41 -0.43 -9.53
CA LYS A 47 -8.77 -1.29 -10.54
C LYS A 47 -7.31 -0.90 -10.70
N VAL A 48 -6.47 -1.90 -11.00
CA VAL A 48 -5.09 -1.63 -11.41
C VAL A 48 -5.09 -0.79 -12.69
N GLY A 49 -4.40 0.34 -12.66
CA GLY A 49 -4.29 1.26 -13.78
C GLY A 49 -5.45 2.27 -13.90
N VAL A 50 -6.21 2.51 -12.83
CA VAL A 50 -7.30 3.50 -12.86
C VAL A 50 -6.84 4.90 -13.22
N ALA A 51 -5.56 5.22 -13.01
CA ALA A 51 -4.97 6.53 -13.34
C ALA A 51 -4.53 6.65 -14.81
N GLU A 52 -4.66 5.59 -15.61
CA GLU A 52 -4.28 5.63 -17.02
C GLU A 52 -5.14 6.62 -17.80
N GLY A 53 -4.47 7.58 -18.46
CA GLY A 53 -5.14 8.61 -19.26
C GLY A 53 -5.82 9.73 -18.47
N LEU A 54 -5.60 9.83 -17.17
CA LEU A 54 -6.05 10.95 -16.35
C LEU A 54 -5.15 12.17 -16.54
N ASP A 55 -5.48 13.24 -15.80
CA ASP A 55 -4.73 14.48 -15.77
C ASP A 55 -3.25 14.26 -15.42
N GLU A 56 -2.33 14.90 -16.19
CA GLU A 56 -0.89 14.69 -16.05
C GLU A 56 -0.34 15.12 -14.68
N GLU A 57 -0.89 16.18 -14.07
CA GLU A 57 -0.46 16.65 -12.76
C GLU A 57 -0.82 15.61 -11.67
N VAL A 58 -2.02 15.03 -11.77
CA VAL A 58 -2.46 13.94 -10.87
C VAL A 58 -1.57 12.73 -11.03
N VAL A 59 -1.32 12.29 -12.25
CA VAL A 59 -0.47 11.10 -12.52
C VAL A 59 0.98 11.34 -12.07
N ALA A 60 1.52 12.55 -12.31
CA ALA A 60 2.85 12.91 -11.83
C ALA A 60 2.94 12.87 -10.30
N GLY A 61 1.93 13.42 -9.60
CA GLY A 61 1.84 13.36 -8.15
C GLY A 61 1.78 11.92 -7.61
N LEU A 62 1.02 11.04 -8.27
CA LEU A 62 0.99 9.62 -7.90
C LEU A 62 2.36 8.93 -8.07
N ARG A 63 3.10 9.22 -9.14
CA ARG A 63 4.47 8.69 -9.34
C ARG A 63 5.45 9.22 -8.30
N GLU A 64 5.37 10.50 -7.96
CA GLU A 64 6.21 11.10 -6.91
C GLU A 64 5.96 10.44 -5.57
N ASN A 65 4.70 10.26 -5.16
CA ASN A 65 4.35 9.54 -3.95
C ASN A 65 4.84 8.09 -4.00
N PHE A 66 4.58 7.34 -5.07
CA PHE A 66 5.09 5.98 -5.22
C PHE A 66 6.61 5.88 -5.01
N ASN A 67 7.38 6.78 -5.62
CA ASN A 67 8.83 6.80 -5.48
C ASN A 67 9.27 7.20 -4.05
N GLY A 68 8.56 8.13 -3.42
CA GLY A 68 8.78 8.54 -2.04
C GLY A 68 8.62 7.37 -1.09
N GLU A 69 7.47 6.71 -1.12
CA GLU A 69 7.17 5.55 -0.27
C GLU A 69 8.18 4.40 -0.47
N CYS A 70 8.52 4.08 -1.73
CA CYS A 70 9.55 3.08 -2.01
C CYS A 70 10.91 3.43 -1.39
N SER A 71 11.28 4.72 -1.37
CA SER A 71 12.52 5.20 -0.76
C SER A 71 12.46 5.10 0.77
N GLU A 72 11.32 5.41 1.36
CA GLU A 72 11.10 5.35 2.81
C GLU A 72 11.15 3.92 3.35
N VAL A 73 10.70 2.92 2.60
CA VAL A 73 10.89 1.50 2.94
C VAL A 73 12.37 1.20 3.19
N GLY A 74 13.24 1.57 2.25
CA GLY A 74 14.69 1.34 2.37
C GLY A 74 15.31 2.14 3.51
N MET A 75 14.88 3.38 3.69
CA MET A 75 15.35 4.27 4.74
C MET A 75 15.01 3.72 6.13
N TYR A 76 13.76 3.34 6.39
CA TYR A 76 13.35 2.80 7.69
C TYR A 76 14.03 1.46 7.99
N LEU A 77 14.20 0.57 7.02
CA LEU A 77 14.96 -0.66 7.23
C LEU A 77 16.43 -0.40 7.56
N ALA A 78 17.04 0.63 6.97
CA ALA A 78 18.41 1.02 7.31
C ALA A 78 18.48 1.61 8.74
N MET A 79 17.52 2.45 9.12
CA MET A 79 17.40 2.98 10.48
C MET A 79 17.19 1.88 11.52
N ALA A 80 16.36 0.87 11.21
CA ALA A 80 16.17 -0.30 12.08
C ALA A 80 17.50 -1.02 12.37
N ARG A 81 18.32 -1.24 11.33
CA ARG A 81 19.65 -1.86 11.49
C ARG A 81 20.59 -1.03 12.35
N VAL A 82 20.53 0.30 12.25
CA VAL A 82 21.29 1.20 13.13
C VAL A 82 20.83 1.06 14.57
N ALA A 83 19.51 1.14 14.82
CA ALA A 83 18.94 1.02 16.15
C ALA A 83 19.32 -0.31 16.83
N TYR A 84 19.27 -1.43 16.11
CA TYR A 84 19.71 -2.73 16.63
C TYR A 84 21.20 -2.76 16.99
N ARG A 85 22.07 -2.17 16.17
CA ARG A 85 23.52 -2.09 16.47
C ARG A 85 23.82 -1.20 17.68
N GLU A 86 23.00 -0.19 17.92
CA GLU A 86 23.11 0.70 19.06
C GLU A 86 22.47 0.13 20.34
N GLY A 87 21.78 -1.01 20.26
CA GLY A 87 21.14 -1.67 21.41
C GLY A 87 19.74 -1.15 21.75
N TYR A 88 19.03 -0.58 20.75
CA TYR A 88 17.64 -0.11 20.88
C TYR A 88 16.67 -0.99 20.09
N PRO A 89 16.43 -2.25 20.51
CA PRO A 89 15.64 -3.18 19.74
C PRO A 89 14.18 -2.73 19.57
N GLU A 90 13.59 -2.03 20.55
CA GLU A 90 12.22 -1.54 20.44
C GLU A 90 12.08 -0.49 19.33
N VAL A 91 13.09 0.37 19.17
CA VAL A 91 13.16 1.37 18.11
C VAL A 91 13.36 0.69 16.76
N GLY A 92 14.22 -0.35 16.73
CA GLY A 92 14.42 -1.17 15.52
C GLY A 92 13.12 -1.81 15.02
N MET A 93 12.37 -2.46 15.91
CA MET A 93 11.07 -3.05 15.59
C MET A 93 10.05 -2.00 15.14
N TYR A 94 10.06 -0.81 15.72
CA TYR A 94 9.20 0.29 15.27
C TYR A 94 9.51 0.69 13.82
N TYR A 95 10.78 0.85 13.47
CA TYR A 95 11.19 1.19 12.10
C TYR A 95 10.89 0.07 11.11
N GLU A 96 11.02 -1.20 11.48
CA GLU A 96 10.62 -2.31 10.60
C GLU A 96 9.11 -2.29 10.33
N LYS A 97 8.31 -1.99 11.34
CA LYS A 97 6.86 -1.84 11.17
C LYS A 97 6.53 -0.64 10.27
N ALA A 98 7.17 0.51 10.47
CA ALA A 98 7.00 1.67 9.60
C ALA A 98 7.36 1.34 8.15
N ALA A 99 8.49 0.66 7.90
CA ALA A 99 8.88 0.24 6.56
C ALA A 99 7.81 -0.63 5.88
N TYR A 100 7.12 -1.48 6.63
CA TYR A 100 6.02 -2.29 6.08
C TYR A 100 4.79 -1.42 5.75
N GLU A 101 4.47 -0.43 6.59
CA GLU A 101 3.38 0.52 6.34
C GLU A 101 3.64 1.33 5.06
N GLU A 102 4.89 1.82 4.84
CA GLU A 102 5.25 2.52 3.61
C GLU A 102 5.22 1.59 2.38
N ALA A 103 5.55 0.31 2.56
CA ALA A 103 5.43 -0.65 1.47
C ALA A 103 3.96 -0.85 1.03
N GLU A 104 3.01 -0.84 1.97
CA GLU A 104 1.57 -0.88 1.66
C GLU A 104 1.10 0.39 0.96
N HIS A 105 1.59 1.58 1.37
CA HIS A 105 1.31 2.85 0.69
C HIS A 105 1.83 2.81 -0.75
N ALA A 106 3.10 2.43 -0.95
CA ALA A 106 3.69 2.28 -2.26
C ALA A 106 2.90 1.31 -3.15
N ALA A 107 2.45 0.17 -2.60
CA ALA A 107 1.64 -0.81 -3.33
C ALA A 107 0.33 -0.19 -3.83
N LYS A 108 -0.33 0.64 -3.03
CA LYS A 108 -1.56 1.34 -3.44
C LYS A 108 -1.33 2.32 -4.57
N PHE A 109 -0.28 3.14 -4.51
CA PHE A 109 0.08 4.02 -5.61
C PHE A 109 0.47 3.25 -6.88
N ALA A 110 1.17 2.13 -6.75
CA ALA A 110 1.49 1.25 -7.87
C ALA A 110 0.24 0.68 -8.55
N GLU A 111 -0.75 0.23 -7.76
CA GLU A 111 -2.03 -0.25 -8.27
C GLU A 111 -2.79 0.84 -9.03
N LEU A 112 -2.87 2.06 -8.47
CA LEU A 112 -3.54 3.18 -9.13
C LEU A 112 -2.89 3.53 -10.47
N LEU A 113 -1.56 3.57 -10.51
CA LEU A 113 -0.79 3.88 -11.73
C LEU A 113 -0.87 2.78 -12.78
N GLY A 114 -0.82 1.50 -12.41
CA GLY A 114 -0.76 0.38 -13.34
C GLY A 114 0.52 0.30 -14.19
N GLU A 115 1.56 1.06 -13.84
CA GLU A 115 2.81 1.15 -14.62
C GLU A 115 3.79 0.04 -14.29
N VAL A 116 3.86 -0.38 -13.01
CA VAL A 116 4.79 -1.41 -12.51
C VAL A 116 4.08 -2.72 -12.14
N VAL A 117 2.76 -2.73 -12.17
CA VAL A 117 1.90 -3.87 -11.88
C VAL A 117 0.74 -3.91 -12.86
N THR A 118 0.28 -5.11 -13.22
CA THR A 118 -0.87 -5.33 -14.10
C THR A 118 -1.83 -6.32 -13.45
N PRO A 119 -3.09 -6.42 -13.88
CA PRO A 119 -4.03 -7.40 -13.34
C PRO A 119 -3.73 -8.86 -13.75
N SER A 120 -2.57 -9.12 -14.36
CA SER A 120 -2.14 -10.45 -14.81
C SER A 120 -0.86 -10.89 -14.11
N THR A 121 -0.94 -11.90 -13.26
CA THR A 121 0.23 -12.52 -12.60
C THR A 121 1.31 -12.95 -13.60
N LYS A 122 0.89 -13.55 -14.72
CA LYS A 122 1.84 -13.97 -15.77
C LYS A 122 2.62 -12.78 -16.33
N LYS A 123 1.92 -11.71 -16.68
CA LYS A 123 2.55 -10.50 -17.23
C LYS A 123 3.46 -9.83 -16.19
N ASN A 124 3.04 -9.78 -14.93
CA ASN A 124 3.86 -9.24 -13.84
C ASN A 124 5.17 -10.03 -13.68
N LEU A 125 5.12 -11.36 -13.76
CA LEU A 125 6.33 -12.22 -13.72
C LEU A 125 7.25 -11.95 -14.91
N GLU A 126 6.72 -11.85 -16.12
CA GLU A 126 7.49 -11.52 -17.32
C GLU A 126 8.19 -10.16 -17.20
N MET A 127 7.47 -9.14 -16.74
CA MET A 127 8.01 -7.80 -16.52
C MET A 127 9.12 -7.81 -15.47
N ARG A 128 8.94 -8.52 -14.36
CA ARG A 128 9.96 -8.60 -13.29
C ARG A 128 11.19 -9.35 -13.74
N TYR A 129 11.04 -10.48 -14.45
CA TYR A 129 12.16 -11.22 -14.99
C TYR A 129 13.06 -10.34 -15.88
N MET A 130 12.43 -9.58 -16.80
CA MET A 130 13.17 -8.67 -17.70
C MET A 130 13.87 -7.54 -16.94
N ALA A 131 13.19 -6.95 -15.94
CA ALA A 131 13.74 -5.87 -15.14
C ALA A 131 14.91 -6.34 -14.24
N GLU A 132 14.81 -7.51 -13.62
CA GLU A 132 15.87 -8.07 -12.80
C GLU A 132 17.13 -8.38 -13.64
N ASN A 133 16.95 -8.90 -14.85
CA ASN A 133 18.07 -9.15 -15.76
C ASN A 133 18.86 -7.86 -16.06
N GLY A 134 18.18 -6.76 -16.40
CA GLY A 134 18.83 -5.46 -16.61
C GLY A 134 19.45 -4.86 -15.33
N ALA A 135 18.80 -5.03 -14.19
CA ALA A 135 19.31 -4.56 -12.90
C ALA A 135 20.62 -5.27 -12.48
N CYS A 136 20.76 -6.56 -12.77
CA CYS A 136 21.98 -7.31 -12.52
C CYS A 136 23.18 -6.74 -13.29
N GLU A 137 23.00 -6.40 -14.56
CA GLU A 137 24.06 -5.79 -15.38
C GLU A 137 24.52 -4.44 -14.80
N GLY A 138 23.58 -3.59 -14.40
CA GLY A 138 23.88 -2.29 -13.79
C GLY A 138 24.65 -2.42 -12.48
N LYS A 139 24.24 -3.32 -11.59
CA LYS A 139 24.93 -3.59 -10.32
C LYS A 139 26.33 -4.15 -10.54
N MET A 140 26.50 -5.06 -11.50
CA MET A 140 27.82 -5.60 -11.85
C MET A 140 28.78 -4.51 -12.38
N LYS A 141 28.28 -3.60 -13.21
CA LYS A 141 29.07 -2.46 -13.70
C LYS A 141 29.53 -1.56 -12.55
N LEU A 142 28.62 -1.26 -11.61
CA LEU A 142 28.92 -0.47 -10.42
C LEU A 142 29.93 -1.18 -9.51
N ALA A 143 29.78 -2.49 -9.30
CA ALA A 143 30.71 -3.29 -8.50
C ALA A 143 32.14 -3.23 -9.09
N LYS A 144 32.28 -3.44 -10.38
CA LYS A 144 33.62 -3.34 -11.06
C LYS A 144 34.25 -1.97 -10.86
N ARG A 145 33.48 -0.90 -11.05
CA ARG A 145 33.96 0.46 -10.86
C ARG A 145 34.38 0.75 -9.42
N ALA A 146 33.60 0.28 -8.45
CA ALA A 146 33.94 0.40 -7.02
C ALA A 146 35.24 -0.32 -6.69
N LYS A 147 35.48 -1.51 -7.26
CA LYS A 147 36.73 -2.27 -7.07
C LYS A 147 37.95 -1.54 -7.63
N GLU A 148 37.85 -0.98 -8.85
CA GLU A 148 38.91 -0.16 -9.46
C GLU A 148 39.32 1.03 -8.60
N LEU A 149 38.37 1.59 -7.83
CA LEU A 149 38.61 2.73 -6.95
C LEU A 149 39.00 2.33 -5.51
N GLY A 150 39.09 1.04 -5.19
CA GLY A 150 39.39 0.55 -3.85
C GLY A 150 38.24 0.63 -2.85
N TYR A 151 36.98 0.74 -3.31
CA TYR A 151 35.80 0.81 -2.48
C TYR A 151 35.23 -0.59 -2.20
N ASP A 152 35.96 -1.40 -1.45
CA ASP A 152 35.69 -2.83 -1.28
C ASP A 152 34.29 -3.08 -0.67
N ALA A 153 33.87 -2.31 0.33
CA ALA A 153 32.54 -2.46 0.94
C ALA A 153 31.39 -2.21 -0.06
N ILE A 154 31.58 -1.26 -0.98
CA ILE A 154 30.58 -0.96 -2.03
C ILE A 154 30.60 -2.09 -3.07
N HIS A 155 31.78 -2.52 -3.50
CA HIS A 155 31.97 -3.64 -4.41
C HIS A 155 31.25 -4.89 -3.90
N ASP A 156 31.52 -5.29 -2.65
CA ASP A 156 30.96 -6.51 -2.04
C ASP A 156 29.43 -6.43 -1.92
N THR A 157 28.91 -5.26 -1.52
CA THR A 157 27.45 -5.04 -1.45
C THR A 157 26.81 -5.17 -2.83
N CYS A 158 27.41 -4.58 -3.87
CA CYS A 158 26.86 -4.66 -5.23
C CYS A 158 26.90 -6.09 -5.77
N LEU A 159 27.94 -6.87 -5.49
CA LEU A 159 28.04 -8.27 -5.88
C LEU A 159 27.01 -9.16 -5.17
N LEU A 160 26.79 -8.95 -3.88
CA LEU A 160 25.81 -9.71 -3.10
C LEU A 160 24.42 -9.64 -3.72
N TYR A 161 24.06 -8.49 -4.28
CA TYR A 161 22.74 -8.27 -4.92
C TYR A 161 22.73 -8.51 -6.44
N THR A 162 23.82 -8.97 -7.02
CA THR A 162 23.89 -9.43 -8.43
C THR A 162 23.94 -10.94 -8.53
N SER A 163 24.24 -11.62 -7.42
CA SER A 163 24.31 -13.08 -7.33
C SER A 163 22.93 -13.69 -7.09
N PRO A 164 22.67 -14.95 -7.45
CA PRO A 164 21.54 -15.71 -6.95
C PRO A 164 21.45 -15.59 -5.43
N SER A 165 20.23 -15.60 -4.89
CA SER A 165 20.02 -15.47 -3.44
C SER A 165 20.96 -16.40 -2.67
N PRO A 166 21.54 -15.98 -1.52
CA PRO A 166 22.31 -16.87 -0.65
C PRO A 166 21.59 -18.18 -0.29
N ARG A 167 20.25 -18.17 -0.31
CA ARG A 167 19.43 -19.38 -0.14
C ARG A 167 19.57 -20.37 -1.28
N ASP A 168 19.97 -19.94 -2.47
CA ASP A 168 20.19 -20.80 -3.64
C ASP A 168 21.58 -21.43 -3.61
N THR A 169 22.56 -20.81 -2.96
CA THR A 169 23.92 -21.32 -2.77
C THR A 169 24.02 -22.32 -1.62
N GLU A 170 23.11 -22.30 -0.65
CA GLU A 170 23.06 -23.26 0.45
C GLU A 170 22.44 -24.62 0.08
N ARG A 171 21.90 -24.76 -1.14
CA ARG A 171 21.26 -25.97 -1.65
C ARG A 171 22.07 -26.75 -2.69
N SER A 172 23.29 -26.34 -2.98
CA SER A 172 24.20 -27.00 -3.92
C SER A 172 25.35 -27.73 -3.24
#